data_8b4308ca89a9b854db19c9d0645e3272
#
_entry.id   8b4308ca89a9b854db19c9d0645e3272
#
_cell.length_a   1.000
_cell.length_b   1.000
_cell.length_c   1.000
_cell.angle_alpha   90.00
_cell.angle_beta   90.00
_cell.angle_gamma   90.00
#
_symmetry.space_group_name_H-M   'P 1'
#
loop_
_entity.id
_entity.type
_entity.pdbx_description
1 polymer ?
#
loop_
_entity_poly.entity_id
_entity_poly.type
_entity_poly.pdbx_seq_one_letter_code
_entity_poly.pdbx_strand_id
1 'polypeptide(L)'
;IQTLIRQAARWSAASLQDKTPLIAVLHSVYGAGYLWALKDIATDDQIAQFVDPKKFETEITKAMDIATKRAVAACPGYAGDVNSFLSQLAGEI
;
A
#
# COMPACT_ATOMS: atom_id res chain seq x y z
N ILE A 1 7.85 -11.60 -10.06
CA ILE A 1 6.77 -10.61 -10.38
C ILE A 1 5.41 -11.11 -9.89
N GLN A 2 5.00 -12.32 -10.27
CA GLN A 2 3.71 -12.88 -9.84
C GLN A 2 3.58 -12.97 -8.32
N THR A 3 4.63 -13.36 -7.62
CA THR A 3 4.62 -13.45 -6.15
C THR A 3 4.32 -12.10 -5.52
N LEU A 4 4.95 -11.04 -6.00
CA LEU A 4 4.73 -9.69 -5.46
C LEU A 4 3.32 -9.18 -5.78
N ILE A 5 2.81 -9.46 -6.98
CA ILE A 5 1.41 -9.13 -7.32
C ILE A 5 0.46 -9.84 -6.36
N ARG A 6 0.66 -11.14 -6.15
CA ARG A 6 -0.20 -11.93 -5.26
C ARG A 6 -0.15 -11.43 -3.82
N GLN A 7 1.04 -11.10 -3.32
CA GLN A 7 1.18 -10.61 -1.96
C GLN A 7 0.55 -9.22 -1.79
N ALA A 8 0.77 -8.32 -2.74
CA ALA A 8 0.12 -7.00 -2.69
C ALA A 8 -1.40 -7.14 -2.69
N ALA A 9 -1.95 -7.99 -3.56
CA ALA A 9 -3.39 -8.22 -3.64
C ALA A 9 -3.93 -8.85 -2.36
N ARG A 10 -3.24 -9.87 -1.82
CA ARG A 10 -3.66 -10.57 -0.60
C ARG A 10 -3.82 -9.62 0.59
N TRP A 11 -2.79 -8.84 0.86
CA TRP A 11 -2.81 -7.96 2.03
C TRP A 11 -3.75 -6.77 1.86
N SER A 12 -3.87 -6.25 0.65
CA SER A 12 -4.83 -5.19 0.36
C SER A 12 -6.28 -5.70 0.48
N ALA A 13 -6.56 -6.89 -0.02
CA ALA A 13 -7.89 -7.52 0.15
C ALA A 13 -8.19 -7.76 1.63
N ALA A 14 -7.20 -8.25 2.40
CA ALA A 14 -7.37 -8.47 3.84
C ALA A 14 -7.71 -7.17 4.56
N SER A 15 -7.06 -6.05 4.19
CA SER A 15 -7.32 -4.76 4.82
C SER A 15 -8.78 -4.31 4.66
N LEU A 16 -9.40 -4.62 3.53
CA LEU A 16 -10.79 -4.26 3.26
C LEU A 16 -11.78 -5.13 4.06
N GLN A 17 -11.33 -6.28 4.53
CA GLN A 17 -12.15 -7.23 5.30
C GLN A 17 -11.93 -7.12 6.81
N ASP A 18 -10.84 -6.50 7.24
CA ASP A 18 -10.51 -6.38 8.66
C ASP A 18 -11.53 -5.51 9.40
N LYS A 19 -11.97 -5.98 10.56
CA LYS A 19 -12.91 -5.25 11.41
C LYS A 19 -12.22 -4.20 12.26
N THR A 20 -10.97 -4.44 12.64
CA THR A 20 -10.19 -3.55 13.49
C THR A 20 -9.46 -2.52 12.64
N PRO A 21 -9.71 -1.21 12.80
CA PRO A 21 -9.10 -0.18 11.95
C PRO A 21 -7.58 -0.21 11.91
N LEU A 22 -6.91 -0.44 13.05
CA LEU A 22 -5.44 -0.47 13.09
C LEU A 22 -4.87 -1.68 12.36
N ILE A 23 -5.51 -2.84 12.47
CA ILE A 23 -5.09 -4.04 11.73
C ILE A 23 -5.31 -3.84 10.23
N ALA A 24 -6.40 -3.17 9.84
CA ALA A 24 -6.66 -2.85 8.44
C ALA A 24 -5.55 -1.98 7.86
N VAL A 25 -5.10 -0.96 8.60
CA VAL A 25 -3.97 -0.13 8.17
C VAL A 25 -2.69 -0.95 8.03
N LEU A 26 -2.39 -1.80 9.00
CA LEU A 26 -1.20 -2.65 8.95
C LEU A 26 -1.18 -3.50 7.68
N HIS A 27 -2.28 -4.16 7.38
CA HIS A 27 -2.38 -5.00 6.19
C HIS A 27 -2.33 -4.20 4.89
N SER A 28 -2.95 -3.02 4.85
CA SER A 28 -2.91 -2.16 3.66
C SER A 28 -1.49 -1.66 3.38
N VAL A 29 -0.72 -1.36 4.42
CA VAL A 29 0.68 -0.94 4.29
C VAL A 29 1.54 -2.09 3.76
N TYR A 30 1.31 -3.32 4.21
CA TYR A 30 1.98 -4.48 3.63
C TYR A 30 1.67 -4.59 2.13
N GLY A 31 0.41 -4.44 1.75
CA GLY A 31 0.02 -4.48 0.34
C GLY A 31 0.70 -3.42 -0.49
N ALA A 32 0.72 -2.17 -0.01
CA ALA A 32 1.39 -1.06 -0.69
C ALA A 32 2.91 -1.28 -0.78
N GLY A 33 3.52 -1.84 0.26
CA GLY A 33 4.94 -2.14 0.27
C GLY A 33 5.32 -3.15 -0.82
N TYR A 34 4.53 -4.19 -0.98
CA TYR A 34 4.75 -5.16 -2.06
C TYR A 34 4.56 -4.54 -3.44
N LEU A 35 3.59 -3.65 -3.60
CA LEU A 35 3.40 -2.92 -4.86
C LEU A 35 4.64 -2.09 -5.21
N TRP A 36 5.16 -1.35 -4.25
CA TRP A 36 6.32 -0.49 -4.49
C TRP A 36 7.58 -1.29 -4.75
N ALA A 37 7.77 -2.40 -4.05
CA ALA A 37 8.87 -3.32 -4.35
C ALA A 37 8.76 -3.86 -5.79
N LEU A 38 7.55 -4.19 -6.22
CA LEU A 38 7.30 -4.65 -7.59
C LEU A 38 7.68 -3.56 -8.61
N LYS A 39 7.28 -2.32 -8.36
CA LYS A 39 7.58 -1.20 -9.26
C LYS A 39 9.07 -0.88 -9.33
N ASP A 40 9.82 -1.19 -8.28
CA ASP A 40 11.27 -0.99 -8.25
C ASP A 40 12.03 -2.03 -9.08
N ILE A 41 11.48 -3.22 -9.25
CA ILE A 41 12.19 -4.33 -9.91
C ILE A 41 11.61 -4.71 -11.27
N ALA A 42 10.46 -4.18 -11.65
CA ALA A 42 9.78 -4.55 -12.89
C ALA A 42 9.21 -3.33 -13.60
N THR A 43 9.22 -3.39 -14.94
CA THR A 43 8.57 -2.38 -15.77
C THR A 43 7.07 -2.62 -15.85
N ASP A 44 6.32 -1.61 -16.25
CA ASP A 44 4.88 -1.76 -16.48
C ASP A 44 4.58 -2.82 -17.54
N ASP A 45 5.41 -2.93 -18.57
CA ASP A 45 5.24 -3.95 -19.61
C ASP A 45 5.40 -5.36 -19.05
N GLN A 46 6.34 -5.55 -18.12
CA GLN A 46 6.54 -6.84 -17.47
C GLN A 46 5.35 -7.17 -16.56
N ILE A 47 4.85 -6.20 -15.82
CA ILE A 47 3.68 -6.36 -14.95
C ILE A 47 2.44 -6.65 -15.79
N ALA A 48 2.31 -5.99 -16.95
CA ALA A 48 1.16 -6.11 -17.84
C ALA A 48 0.98 -7.54 -18.38
N GLN A 49 2.01 -8.37 -18.34
CA GLN A 49 1.88 -9.79 -18.70
C GLN A 49 0.98 -10.57 -17.74
N PHE A 50 0.72 -10.05 -16.55
CA PHE A 50 -0.03 -10.74 -15.49
C PHE A 50 -1.29 -9.98 -15.06
N VAL A 51 -1.25 -8.64 -15.07
CA VAL A 51 -2.35 -7.79 -14.59
C VAL A 51 -2.21 -6.41 -15.24
N ASP A 52 -3.33 -5.70 -15.40
CA ASP A 52 -3.30 -4.29 -15.82
C ASP A 52 -2.57 -3.47 -14.74
N PRO A 53 -1.37 -2.89 -15.04
CA PRO A 53 -0.56 -2.23 -14.02
C PRO A 53 -1.25 -1.04 -13.38
N LYS A 54 -1.95 -0.24 -14.18
CA LYS A 54 -2.61 0.96 -13.69
C LYS A 54 -3.80 0.64 -12.81
N LYS A 55 -4.60 -0.32 -13.23
CA LYS A 55 -5.75 -0.77 -12.44
C LYS A 55 -5.28 -1.38 -11.12
N PHE A 56 -4.24 -2.21 -11.17
CA PHE A 56 -3.67 -2.84 -9.98
C PHE A 56 -3.18 -1.80 -8.98
N GLU A 57 -2.39 -0.82 -9.43
CA GLU A 57 -1.89 0.26 -8.58
C GLU A 57 -3.04 1.06 -7.96
N THR A 58 -4.05 1.39 -8.76
CA THR A 58 -5.23 2.14 -8.30
C THR A 58 -5.96 1.38 -7.20
N GLU A 59 -6.18 0.08 -7.36
CA GLU A 59 -6.90 -0.72 -6.37
C GLU A 59 -6.12 -0.89 -5.07
N ILE A 60 -4.80 -1.08 -5.15
CA ILE A 60 -3.95 -1.17 -3.96
C ILE A 60 -3.94 0.16 -3.20
N THR A 61 -3.78 1.27 -3.91
CA THR A 61 -3.79 2.61 -3.31
C THR A 61 -5.14 2.93 -2.69
N LYS A 62 -6.22 2.56 -3.35
CA LYS A 62 -7.58 2.76 -2.83
C LYS A 62 -7.80 2.00 -1.52
N ALA A 63 -7.33 0.76 -1.43
CA ALA A 63 -7.43 -0.03 -0.19
C ALA A 63 -6.68 0.66 0.95
N MET A 64 -5.50 1.19 0.68
CA MET A 64 -4.71 1.92 1.67
C MET A 64 -5.41 3.21 2.13
N ASP A 65 -6.00 3.97 1.19
CA ASP A 65 -6.73 5.19 1.53
C ASP A 65 -7.95 4.91 2.40
N ILE A 66 -8.70 3.87 2.08
CA ILE A 66 -9.87 3.45 2.87
C ILE A 66 -9.43 3.08 4.29
N ALA A 67 -8.40 2.25 4.43
CA ALA A 67 -7.91 1.81 5.72
C ALA A 67 -7.36 2.98 6.55
N THR A 68 -6.63 3.89 5.93
CA THR A 68 -6.07 5.07 6.58
C THR A 68 -7.18 5.98 7.11
N LYS A 69 -8.23 6.23 6.33
CA LYS A 69 -9.36 7.03 6.77
C LYS A 69 -10.07 6.40 7.96
N ARG A 70 -10.23 5.08 7.96
CA ARG A 70 -10.82 4.37 9.10
C ARG A 70 -9.98 4.53 10.37
N ALA A 71 -8.65 4.40 10.24
CA ALA A 71 -7.75 4.52 11.37
C ALA A 71 -7.72 5.94 11.94
N VAL A 72 -7.68 6.94 11.09
CA VAL A 72 -7.71 8.36 11.51
C VAL A 72 -9.02 8.68 12.21
N ALA A 73 -10.15 8.18 11.73
CA ALA A 73 -11.44 8.37 12.38
C ALA A 73 -11.51 7.69 13.75
N ALA A 74 -10.91 6.51 13.90
CA ALA A 74 -10.90 5.75 15.16
C ALA A 74 -9.87 6.29 16.17
N CYS A 75 -8.77 6.92 15.67
CA CYS A 75 -7.67 7.41 16.51
C CYS A 75 -7.14 8.74 15.92
N PRO A 76 -7.72 9.89 16.29
CA PRO A 76 -7.36 11.18 15.69
C PRO A 76 -5.90 11.59 15.80
N GLY A 77 -5.13 11.05 16.70
CA GLY A 77 -3.69 11.35 16.83
C GLY A 77 -2.78 10.39 16.08
N TYR A 78 -3.33 9.58 15.20
CA TYR A 78 -2.61 8.49 14.54
C TYR A 78 -1.51 8.96 13.59
N ALA A 79 -1.73 10.04 12.84
CA ALA A 79 -0.74 10.58 11.91
C ALA A 79 0.34 11.34 12.68
N GLY A 80 1.57 10.85 12.62
CA GLY A 80 2.72 11.47 13.25
C GLY A 80 3.38 12.54 12.38
N ASP A 81 4.37 13.22 12.95
CA ASP A 81 5.16 14.20 12.22
C ASP A 81 6.09 13.52 11.21
N VAL A 82 6.39 14.27 10.14
CA VAL A 82 7.35 13.82 9.13
C VAL A 82 8.75 13.75 9.74
N ASN A 83 9.45 12.63 9.53
CA ASN A 83 10.86 12.53 9.88
C ASN A 83 11.69 13.12 8.75
N SER A 84 12.26 14.30 8.98
CA SER A 84 13.01 15.06 7.96
C SER A 84 14.25 14.30 7.46
N PHE A 85 14.95 13.60 8.35
CA PHE A 85 16.14 12.83 7.95
C PHE A 85 15.77 11.70 6.98
N LEU A 86 14.76 10.91 7.31
CA LEU A 86 14.32 9.82 6.45
C LEU A 86 13.71 10.34 5.14
N SER A 87 12.97 11.44 5.19
CA SER A 87 12.39 12.03 3.99
C SER A 87 13.45 12.54 3.03
N GLN A 88 14.55 13.11 3.54
CA GLN A 88 15.69 13.50 2.70
C GLN A 88 16.34 12.30 2.03
N LEU A 89 16.53 11.21 2.77
CA LEU A 89 17.09 9.98 2.21
C LEU A 89 16.18 9.37 1.14
N ALA A 90 14.87 9.50 1.32
CA ALA A 90 13.88 9.04 0.35
C ALA A 90 13.77 9.93 -0.88
N GLY A 91 14.35 11.14 -0.85
CA GLY A 91 14.26 12.11 -1.95
C GLY A 91 12.96 12.90 -1.97
N GLU A 92 12.25 12.99 -0.86
CA GLU A 92 10.94 13.65 -0.78
C GLU A 92 11.01 15.13 -0.41
N ILE A 93 12.13 15.54 0.15
CA ILE A 93 12.37 16.95 0.51
C ILE A 93 13.81 17.36 0.24
#